data_87e46ce9d98ac8518efa4ccb4f937a30
#
_entry.id   87e46ce9d98ac8518efa4ccb4f937a30
#
_cell.length_a   1.000
_cell.length_b   1.000
_cell.length_c   1.000
_cell.angle_alpha   90.00
_cell.angle_beta   90.00
_cell.angle_gamma   90.00
#
_symmetry.space_group_name_H-M   'P 1'
#
loop_
_entity.id
_entity.type
_entity.pdbx_description
1 polymer ?
#
loop_
_entity_poly.entity_id
_entity_poly.type
_entity_poly.pdbx_seq_one_letter_code
_entity_poly.pdbx_strand_id
1 'polypeptide(L)'
;MEEKVFDCTVETGDWRYSAAIVGLIKYFDFLYQKGVADKSELYEFEDDYLRYNSNYISEENYLLFVEKYFKDAMHHKVVENILLKDELSEDEIVLINDKLKANQAMKSIFGKIKYTGENKEEILDLIEKNRLKLIKETYRRGKSLYSNFANENLLFSDNNKVCRLVNYCADMGKKGKSLGYYWDNNTFKFKDEKIFDFIPFAFSKSYDAFFINNNVSIKELKKSNSFIENSENTRTTLFGNMKESAEYIGFDVEVILKSRDKNYYETVYVREKAINIFKQSDDFDYKGIKFWYRDDEKNPKYMEPEIVN
;
A
#
# COMPACT_ATOMS: atom_id res chain seq x y z
N MET A 1 10.79 21.03 -30.87
CA MET A 1 10.45 20.03 -29.83
C MET A 1 10.85 20.70 -28.53
N GLU A 2 9.90 21.05 -27.70
CA GLU A 2 10.19 21.50 -26.33
C GLU A 2 10.87 20.35 -25.60
N GLU A 3 11.99 20.64 -25.00
CA GLU A 3 12.75 19.67 -24.20
C GLU A 3 11.86 19.24 -23.00
N LYS A 4 11.52 17.97 -22.92
CA LYS A 4 10.74 17.43 -21.78
C LYS A 4 11.58 17.58 -20.54
N VAL A 5 11.16 18.45 -19.63
CA VAL A 5 11.90 18.71 -18.40
C VAL A 5 11.46 17.70 -17.33
N PHE A 6 12.11 16.53 -17.31
CA PHE A 6 12.07 15.67 -16.15
C PHE A 6 13.23 16.07 -15.22
N ASP A 7 12.90 16.48 -14.02
CA ASP A 7 13.84 16.99 -13.03
C ASP A 7 14.30 15.92 -12.03
N CYS A 8 13.66 14.74 -12.02
CA CYS A 8 13.95 13.65 -11.11
C CYS A 8 14.17 12.34 -11.85
N THR A 9 15.12 11.52 -11.33
CA THR A 9 15.37 10.15 -11.81
C THR A 9 15.49 9.21 -10.63
N VAL A 10 14.88 8.03 -10.73
CA VAL A 10 14.95 6.95 -9.73
C VAL A 10 15.28 5.65 -10.44
N GLU A 11 16.28 4.93 -9.94
CA GLU A 11 16.73 3.64 -10.46
C GLU A 11 16.14 2.49 -9.62
N THR A 12 15.91 1.35 -10.28
CA THR A 12 15.54 0.09 -9.62
C THR A 12 16.75 -0.49 -8.86
N GLY A 13 16.53 -1.49 -8.02
CA GLY A 13 17.58 -2.20 -7.28
C GLY A 13 17.14 -2.58 -5.88
N ASP A 14 17.41 -1.74 -4.91
CA ASP A 14 16.86 -1.91 -3.57
C ASP A 14 15.33 -1.84 -3.62
N TRP A 15 14.67 -2.78 -2.97
CA TRP A 15 13.21 -2.91 -3.01
C TRP A 15 12.44 -1.62 -2.67
N ARG A 16 13.04 -0.73 -1.86
CA ARG A 16 12.40 0.56 -1.51
C ARG A 16 12.22 1.45 -2.72
N TYR A 17 13.27 1.56 -3.52
CA TYR A 17 13.23 2.35 -4.75
C TYR A 17 12.31 1.70 -5.78
N SER A 18 12.40 0.38 -5.93
CA SER A 18 11.50 -0.36 -6.82
C SER A 18 10.03 -0.20 -6.42
N ALA A 19 9.71 -0.29 -5.12
CA ALA A 19 8.36 -0.05 -4.62
C ALA A 19 7.92 1.41 -4.80
N ALA A 20 8.83 2.38 -4.55
CA ALA A 20 8.54 3.79 -4.78
C ALA A 20 8.26 4.08 -6.27
N ILE A 21 9.01 3.46 -7.20
CA ILE A 21 8.77 3.56 -8.65
C ILE A 21 7.38 3.08 -9.01
N VAL A 22 6.96 1.91 -8.52
CA VAL A 22 5.60 1.39 -8.77
C VAL A 22 4.55 2.34 -8.22
N GLY A 23 4.73 2.85 -7.00
CA GLY A 23 3.82 3.84 -6.41
C GLY A 23 3.75 5.16 -7.16
N LEU A 24 4.89 5.68 -7.62
CA LEU A 24 4.98 6.89 -8.45
C LEU A 24 4.27 6.72 -9.80
N ILE A 25 4.49 5.60 -10.48
CA ILE A 25 3.80 5.32 -11.76
C ILE A 25 2.28 5.30 -11.56
N LYS A 26 1.78 4.65 -10.50
CA LYS A 26 0.36 4.64 -10.19
C LYS A 26 -0.19 6.03 -9.90
N TYR A 27 0.58 6.86 -9.21
CA TYR A 27 0.23 8.24 -8.95
C TYR A 27 0.15 9.07 -10.24
N PHE A 28 1.14 8.98 -11.11
CA PHE A 28 1.13 9.70 -12.38
C PHE A 28 0.07 9.18 -13.35
N ASP A 29 -0.18 7.87 -13.40
CA ASP A 29 -1.30 7.29 -14.16
C ASP A 29 -2.65 7.82 -13.63
N PHE A 30 -2.78 8.07 -12.33
CA PHE A 30 -3.95 8.73 -11.75
C PHE A 30 -4.09 10.19 -12.20
N LEU A 31 -3.01 10.97 -12.22
CA LEU A 31 -3.04 12.36 -12.71
C LEU A 31 -3.43 12.44 -14.19
N TYR A 32 -2.88 11.55 -15.01
CA TYR A 32 -3.27 11.42 -16.41
C TYR A 32 -4.75 11.12 -16.57
N GLN A 33 -5.29 10.16 -15.82
CA GLN A 33 -6.72 9.84 -15.85
C GLN A 33 -7.61 11.00 -15.40
N LYS A 34 -7.12 11.87 -14.55
CA LYS A 34 -7.78 13.12 -14.13
C LYS A 34 -7.67 14.24 -15.15
N GLY A 35 -6.90 14.10 -16.20
CA GLY A 35 -6.65 15.16 -17.20
C GLY A 35 -5.78 16.30 -16.67
N VAL A 36 -4.92 16.06 -15.67
CA VAL A 36 -4.03 17.08 -15.11
C VAL A 36 -2.93 17.43 -16.10
N ALA A 37 -2.37 16.43 -16.78
CA ALA A 37 -1.35 16.59 -17.83
C ALA A 37 -1.28 15.34 -18.69
N ASP A 38 -0.63 15.44 -19.84
CA ASP A 38 -0.36 14.29 -20.69
C ASP A 38 0.70 13.38 -20.06
N LYS A 39 0.58 12.09 -20.33
CA LYS A 39 1.49 11.08 -19.76
C LYS A 39 2.95 11.38 -20.06
N SER A 40 3.22 11.90 -21.25
CA SER A 40 4.55 12.27 -21.70
C SER A 40 5.15 13.48 -20.99
N GLU A 41 4.35 14.26 -20.25
CA GLU A 41 4.81 15.39 -19.43
C GLU A 41 5.05 14.95 -17.97
N LEU A 42 4.36 13.88 -17.54
CA LEU A 42 4.39 13.40 -16.18
C LEU A 42 5.61 12.53 -15.90
N TYR A 43 5.85 11.52 -16.72
CA TYR A 43 6.94 10.58 -16.56
C TYR A 43 7.27 9.79 -17.82
N GLU A 44 8.48 9.22 -17.82
CA GLU A 44 8.92 8.18 -18.75
C GLU A 44 9.75 7.14 -17.98
N PHE A 45 9.86 5.93 -18.49
CA PHE A 45 10.73 4.92 -17.92
C PHE A 45 11.39 4.07 -19.00
N GLU A 46 12.59 3.64 -18.71
CA GLU A 46 13.35 2.62 -19.42
C GLU A 46 13.36 1.31 -18.59
N ASP A 47 14.28 0.42 -18.87
CA ASP A 47 14.29 -0.87 -18.19
C ASP A 47 14.60 -0.76 -16.69
N ASP A 48 15.51 0.13 -16.28
CA ASP A 48 16.07 0.23 -14.94
C ASP A 48 15.83 1.57 -14.23
N TYR A 49 15.30 2.58 -14.92
CA TYR A 49 15.04 3.88 -14.30
C TYR A 49 13.71 4.51 -14.71
N LEU A 50 13.18 5.30 -13.80
CA LEU A 50 12.01 6.18 -13.97
C LEU A 50 12.49 7.64 -13.94
N ARG A 51 12.15 8.42 -14.98
CA ARG A 51 12.25 9.89 -14.96
C ARG A 51 10.86 10.49 -14.80
N TYR A 52 10.76 11.53 -14.00
CA TYR A 52 9.48 12.19 -13.78
C TYR A 52 9.63 13.68 -13.49
N ASN A 53 8.54 14.42 -13.66
CA ASN A 53 8.46 15.84 -13.36
C ASN A 53 7.86 16.05 -11.95
N SER A 54 8.70 16.48 -10.99
CA SER A 54 8.31 16.64 -9.60
C SER A 54 7.29 17.78 -9.37
N ASN A 55 7.16 18.72 -10.32
CA ASN A 55 6.20 19.82 -10.22
C ASN A 55 4.74 19.35 -10.17
N TYR A 56 4.46 18.15 -10.69
CA TYR A 56 3.13 17.54 -10.59
C TYR A 56 2.85 16.84 -9.26
N ILE A 57 3.83 16.79 -8.33
CA ILE A 57 3.65 16.22 -7.00
C ILE A 57 3.21 17.32 -6.04
N SER A 58 1.91 17.45 -5.82
CA SER A 58 1.32 18.35 -4.83
C SER A 58 0.66 17.58 -3.68
N GLU A 59 0.55 18.19 -2.49
CA GLU A 59 -0.12 17.56 -1.33
C GLU A 59 -1.57 17.25 -1.65
N GLU A 60 -2.27 18.15 -2.33
CA GLU A 60 -3.65 17.96 -2.72
C GLU A 60 -3.81 16.75 -3.65
N ASN A 61 -3.06 16.71 -4.76
CA ASN A 61 -3.12 15.60 -5.70
C ASN A 61 -2.73 14.26 -5.05
N TYR A 62 -1.71 14.29 -4.18
CA TYR A 62 -1.30 13.11 -3.43
C TYR A 62 -2.42 12.59 -2.51
N LEU A 63 -3.08 13.48 -1.77
CA LEU A 63 -4.19 13.10 -0.89
C LEU A 63 -5.41 12.59 -1.68
N LEU A 64 -5.74 13.20 -2.81
CA LEU A 64 -6.82 12.70 -3.68
C LEU A 64 -6.47 11.32 -4.29
N PHE A 65 -5.21 11.09 -4.60
CA PHE A 65 -4.74 9.76 -5.00
C PHE A 65 -4.86 8.75 -3.85
N VAL A 66 -4.47 9.13 -2.64
CA VAL A 66 -4.66 8.32 -1.42
C VAL A 66 -6.13 7.94 -1.23
N GLU A 67 -7.04 8.89 -1.39
CA GLU A 67 -8.48 8.65 -1.27
C GLU A 67 -8.96 7.62 -2.30
N LYS A 68 -8.56 7.79 -3.56
CA LYS A 68 -8.93 6.85 -4.64
C LYS A 68 -8.38 5.46 -4.37
N TYR A 69 -7.09 5.37 -4.00
CA TYR A 69 -6.39 4.10 -3.84
C TYR A 69 -6.90 3.31 -2.62
N PHE A 70 -7.16 3.99 -1.51
CA PHE A 70 -7.62 3.39 -0.25
C PHE A 70 -9.09 3.71 0.05
N LYS A 71 -9.94 3.87 -0.98
CA LYS A 71 -11.35 4.29 -0.85
C LYS A 71 -12.12 3.50 0.21
N ASP A 72 -11.91 2.19 0.29
CA ASP A 72 -12.64 1.29 1.20
C ASP A 72 -12.22 1.46 2.67
N ALA A 73 -11.04 2.01 2.92
CA ALA A 73 -10.54 2.34 4.25
C ALA A 73 -10.88 3.78 4.68
N MET A 74 -11.37 4.61 3.76
CA MET A 74 -11.72 6.02 4.03
C MET A 74 -13.13 6.13 4.59
N HIS A 75 -13.24 6.43 5.87
CA HIS A 75 -14.54 6.48 6.56
C HIS A 75 -15.54 7.43 5.90
N HIS A 76 -15.10 8.62 5.47
CA HIS A 76 -15.95 9.57 4.77
C HIS A 76 -16.43 9.05 3.40
N LYS A 77 -15.57 8.29 2.67
CA LYS A 77 -15.99 7.67 1.39
C LYS A 77 -17.05 6.60 1.59
N VAL A 78 -16.97 5.83 2.66
CA VAL A 78 -18.01 4.86 3.01
C VAL A 78 -19.34 5.59 3.26
N VAL A 79 -19.31 6.70 4.01
CA VAL A 79 -20.51 7.53 4.26
C VAL A 79 -21.05 8.11 2.96
N GLU A 80 -20.22 8.73 2.13
CA GLU A 80 -20.62 9.26 0.83
C GLU A 80 -21.30 8.21 -0.05
N ASN A 81 -20.67 7.04 -0.20
CA ASN A 81 -21.16 5.97 -1.06
C ASN A 81 -22.53 5.44 -0.60
N ILE A 82 -22.75 5.35 0.73
CA ILE A 82 -24.05 4.95 1.26
C ILE A 82 -25.09 6.06 1.03
N LEU A 83 -24.73 7.31 1.32
CA LEU A 83 -25.63 8.45 1.13
C LEU A 83 -26.03 8.71 -0.33
N LEU A 84 -25.27 8.20 -1.31
CA LEU A 84 -25.64 8.30 -2.74
C LEU A 84 -26.77 7.37 -3.15
N LYS A 85 -27.16 6.40 -2.31
CA LYS A 85 -28.30 5.52 -2.57
C LYS A 85 -29.61 6.27 -2.39
N ASP A 86 -30.64 5.85 -3.10
CA ASP A 86 -31.99 6.42 -3.03
C ASP A 86 -32.70 5.98 -1.75
N GLU A 87 -32.52 4.72 -1.35
CA GLU A 87 -33.10 4.16 -0.13
C GLU A 87 -32.01 3.56 0.73
N LEU A 88 -32.10 3.76 2.04
CA LEU A 88 -31.15 3.25 3.02
C LEU A 88 -31.82 2.26 3.96
N SER A 89 -31.16 1.13 4.18
CA SER A 89 -31.56 0.18 5.21
C SER A 89 -31.21 0.69 6.62
N GLU A 90 -31.84 0.12 7.65
CA GLU A 90 -31.50 0.43 9.04
C GLU A 90 -30.03 0.16 9.36
N ASP A 91 -29.47 -0.93 8.84
CA ASP A 91 -28.06 -1.27 9.02
C ASP A 91 -27.13 -0.23 8.38
N GLU A 92 -27.49 0.32 7.23
CA GLU A 92 -26.72 1.38 6.57
C GLU A 92 -26.77 2.69 7.35
N ILE A 93 -27.90 3.03 7.95
CA ILE A 93 -28.04 4.20 8.84
C ILE A 93 -27.16 4.03 10.07
N VAL A 94 -27.13 2.86 10.68
CA VAL A 94 -26.24 2.55 11.79
C VAL A 94 -24.78 2.67 11.35
N LEU A 95 -24.44 2.11 10.19
CA LEU A 95 -23.08 2.18 9.64
C LEU A 95 -22.62 3.62 9.37
N ILE A 96 -23.48 4.48 8.80
CA ILE A 96 -23.19 5.92 8.64
C ILE A 96 -22.82 6.51 10.01
N ASN A 97 -23.68 6.34 11.01
CA ASN A 97 -23.50 6.91 12.34
C ASN A 97 -22.24 6.42 13.05
N ASP A 98 -21.84 5.17 12.82
CA ASP A 98 -20.59 4.61 13.31
C ASP A 98 -19.39 5.21 12.59
N LYS A 99 -19.46 5.37 11.26
CA LYS A 99 -18.38 5.96 10.47
C LYS A 99 -18.17 7.44 10.77
N LEU A 100 -19.21 8.21 11.04
CA LEU A 100 -19.09 9.61 11.48
C LEU A 100 -18.31 9.79 12.79
N LYS A 101 -18.13 8.71 13.55
CA LYS A 101 -17.38 8.67 14.82
C LYS A 101 -16.18 7.75 14.80
N ALA A 102 -15.79 7.24 13.63
CA ALA A 102 -14.80 6.17 13.52
C ALA A 102 -13.40 6.56 13.99
N ASN A 103 -12.97 7.80 13.77
CA ASN A 103 -11.67 8.30 14.20
C ASN A 103 -11.76 9.74 14.76
N GLN A 104 -10.62 10.25 15.24
CA GLN A 104 -10.57 11.58 15.84
C GLN A 104 -10.92 12.69 14.85
N ALA A 105 -10.54 12.56 13.58
CA ALA A 105 -10.85 13.56 12.56
C ALA A 105 -12.36 13.63 12.29
N MET A 106 -12.99 12.46 12.09
CA MET A 106 -14.44 12.35 11.93
C MET A 106 -15.16 12.96 13.15
N LYS A 107 -14.76 12.57 14.36
CA LYS A 107 -15.35 13.14 15.60
C LYS A 107 -15.18 14.65 15.71
N SER A 108 -14.04 15.20 15.28
CA SER A 108 -13.80 16.65 15.37
C SER A 108 -14.64 17.46 14.39
N ILE A 109 -15.00 16.87 13.24
CA ILE A 109 -15.76 17.54 12.18
C ILE A 109 -17.26 17.38 12.42
N PHE A 110 -17.71 16.15 12.67
CA PHE A 110 -19.12 15.85 12.80
C PHE A 110 -19.66 16.03 14.23
N GLY A 111 -18.81 15.98 15.24
CA GLY A 111 -19.20 16.23 16.62
C GLY A 111 -20.33 15.32 17.09
N LYS A 112 -21.50 15.92 17.33
CA LYS A 112 -22.74 15.23 17.74
C LYS A 112 -23.69 14.95 16.59
N ILE A 113 -23.34 15.32 15.36
CA ILE A 113 -24.19 15.10 14.17
C ILE A 113 -24.42 13.61 14.01
N LYS A 114 -25.70 13.26 13.82
CA LYS A 114 -26.14 11.92 13.43
C LYS A 114 -26.97 12.06 12.16
N TYR A 115 -26.92 11.04 11.34
CA TYR A 115 -27.79 10.97 10.19
C TYR A 115 -29.23 10.74 10.65
N THR A 116 -30.15 11.61 10.18
CA THR A 116 -31.58 11.60 10.56
C THR A 116 -32.52 11.31 9.38
N GLY A 117 -31.97 11.12 8.18
CA GLY A 117 -32.74 11.01 6.94
C GLY A 117 -32.87 12.35 6.20
N GLU A 118 -32.91 13.46 6.90
CA GLU A 118 -33.17 14.80 6.30
C GLU A 118 -31.86 15.62 6.12
N ASN A 119 -30.76 15.26 6.83
CA ASN A 119 -29.53 16.05 6.84
C ASN A 119 -28.42 15.47 5.95
N LYS A 120 -28.79 14.76 4.88
CA LYS A 120 -27.85 14.19 3.89
C LYS A 120 -26.91 15.26 3.31
N GLU A 121 -27.47 16.35 2.83
CA GLU A 121 -26.71 17.43 2.20
C GLU A 121 -25.73 18.11 3.18
N GLU A 122 -26.15 18.31 4.42
CA GLU A 122 -25.30 18.87 5.47
C GLU A 122 -24.05 17.99 5.69
N ILE A 123 -24.24 16.67 5.77
CA ILE A 123 -23.14 15.72 5.97
C ILE A 123 -22.19 15.73 4.76
N LEU A 124 -22.73 15.69 3.53
CA LEU A 124 -21.93 15.74 2.31
C LEU A 124 -21.14 17.05 2.19
N ASP A 125 -21.74 18.17 2.50
CA ASP A 125 -21.10 19.49 2.54
C ASP A 125 -19.93 19.54 3.54
N LEU A 126 -20.14 18.98 4.73
CA LEU A 126 -19.08 18.88 5.74
C LEU A 126 -17.94 18.00 5.31
N ILE A 127 -18.23 16.88 4.61
CA ILE A 127 -17.19 16.02 4.03
C ILE A 127 -16.39 16.84 3.01
N GLU A 128 -17.06 17.48 2.06
CA GLU A 128 -16.39 18.21 0.98
C GLU A 128 -15.49 19.32 1.52
N LYS A 129 -16.00 20.15 2.44
CA LYS A 129 -15.24 21.23 3.08
C LYS A 129 -14.02 20.76 3.86
N ASN A 130 -14.02 19.50 4.32
CA ASN A 130 -12.96 18.96 5.16
C ASN A 130 -12.24 17.75 4.51
N ARG A 131 -12.48 17.49 3.24
CA ARG A 131 -12.03 16.29 2.52
C ARG A 131 -10.54 15.99 2.72
N LEU A 132 -9.68 16.93 2.41
CA LEU A 132 -8.22 16.73 2.52
C LEU A 132 -7.78 16.43 3.96
N LYS A 133 -8.41 17.09 4.95
CA LYS A 133 -8.13 16.80 6.37
C LYS A 133 -8.58 15.40 6.77
N LEU A 134 -9.74 14.96 6.32
CA LEU A 134 -10.27 13.62 6.58
C LEU A 134 -9.37 12.54 5.98
N ILE A 135 -8.95 12.73 4.74
CA ILE A 135 -8.01 11.82 4.05
C ILE A 135 -6.70 11.75 4.82
N LYS A 136 -6.07 12.90 5.07
CA LYS A 136 -4.76 13.01 5.71
C LYS A 136 -4.72 12.30 7.07
N GLU A 137 -5.69 12.58 7.93
CA GLU A 137 -5.73 12.00 9.27
C GLU A 137 -6.07 10.50 9.25
N THR A 138 -6.97 10.06 8.38
CA THR A 138 -7.29 8.64 8.24
C THR A 138 -6.08 7.86 7.72
N TYR A 139 -5.42 8.37 6.69
CA TYR A 139 -4.29 7.74 6.06
C TYR A 139 -3.07 7.62 7.00
N ARG A 140 -2.74 8.70 7.69
CA ARG A 140 -1.57 8.74 8.58
C ARG A 140 -1.70 7.84 9.79
N ARG A 141 -2.92 7.65 10.32
CA ARG A 141 -3.18 6.92 11.58
C ARG A 141 -3.76 5.54 11.37
N GLY A 142 -4.13 5.19 10.18
CA GLY A 142 -4.70 3.88 9.87
C GLY A 142 -3.65 2.79 9.86
N LYS A 143 -3.73 1.80 10.75
CA LYS A 143 -2.77 0.68 10.84
C LYS A 143 -2.61 -0.13 9.56
N SER A 144 -3.62 -0.14 8.71
CA SER A 144 -3.59 -0.82 7.40
C SER A 144 -3.23 0.11 6.25
N LEU A 145 -2.90 1.36 6.56
CA LEU A 145 -2.56 2.38 5.59
C LEU A 145 -1.11 2.82 5.83
N TYR A 146 -0.86 4.12 5.81
CA TYR A 146 0.50 4.64 5.89
C TYR A 146 1.25 4.22 7.16
N SER A 147 0.60 4.27 8.33
CA SER A 147 1.27 3.94 9.60
C SER A 147 1.73 2.48 9.70
N ASN A 148 1.25 1.59 8.81
CA ASN A 148 1.78 0.24 8.70
C ASN A 148 3.16 0.20 8.03
N PHE A 149 3.48 1.17 7.19
CA PHE A 149 4.70 1.19 6.38
C PHE A 149 5.76 2.14 6.92
N ALA A 150 5.36 3.28 7.48
CA ALA A 150 6.27 4.30 7.94
C ALA A 150 5.75 5.05 9.17
N ASN A 151 6.68 5.58 9.98
CA ASN A 151 6.34 6.33 11.18
C ASN A 151 5.82 7.73 10.87
N GLU A 152 6.26 8.32 9.77
CA GLU A 152 5.96 9.70 9.41
C GLU A 152 6.03 9.90 7.89
N ASN A 153 5.07 10.67 7.36
CA ASN A 153 5.07 11.11 5.97
C ASN A 153 5.96 12.36 5.84
N LEU A 154 6.93 12.33 4.92
CA LEU A 154 7.88 13.41 4.69
C LEU A 154 7.74 14.10 3.35
N LEU A 155 6.88 13.64 2.45
CA LEU A 155 6.80 14.14 1.07
C LEU A 155 6.61 15.67 1.04
N PHE A 156 5.81 16.20 1.96
CA PHE A 156 5.49 17.62 2.07
C PHE A 156 6.01 18.23 3.40
N SER A 157 7.06 17.68 3.95
CA SER A 157 7.69 18.14 5.18
C SER A 157 9.14 18.52 4.93
N ASP A 158 9.62 19.55 5.63
CA ASP A 158 11.02 19.94 5.60
C ASP A 158 11.89 19.15 6.60
N ASN A 159 11.27 18.26 7.37
CA ASN A 159 11.97 17.45 8.35
C ASN A 159 12.74 16.31 7.66
N ASN A 160 14.05 16.33 7.73
CA ASN A 160 14.89 15.20 7.34
C ASN A 160 14.99 14.24 8.52
N LYS A 161 14.26 13.14 8.45
CA LYS A 161 14.38 12.06 9.43
C LYS A 161 15.08 10.86 8.81
N VAL A 162 15.89 10.21 9.61
CA VAL A 162 16.57 8.98 9.25
C VAL A 162 15.67 7.80 9.62
N CYS A 163 15.55 6.84 8.70
CA CYS A 163 14.91 5.56 8.98
C CYS A 163 13.45 5.66 9.45
N ARG A 164 12.63 6.44 8.78
CA ARG A 164 11.21 6.54 9.08
C ARG A 164 10.35 5.34 8.64
N LEU A 165 10.85 4.55 7.69
CA LEU A 165 10.22 3.28 7.37
C LEU A 165 10.29 2.36 8.60
N VAL A 166 9.16 1.73 8.94
CA VAL A 166 9.03 0.93 10.15
C VAL A 166 10.06 -0.19 10.18
N ASN A 167 11.05 -0.08 11.07
CA ASN A 167 12.12 -1.05 11.29
C ASN A 167 12.79 -1.57 10.00
N TYR A 168 12.87 -0.73 9.00
CA TYR A 168 13.53 -1.07 7.75
C TYR A 168 15.03 -1.31 7.92
N CYS A 169 15.65 -0.57 8.84
CA CYS A 169 17.11 -0.43 8.93
C CYS A 169 17.83 -1.65 9.37
N ALA A 170 17.15 -2.62 9.85
CA ALA A 170 17.81 -3.75 10.37
C ALA A 170 16.91 -4.92 10.10
N ASP A 171 17.51 -5.96 9.72
CA ASP A 171 17.00 -7.29 9.91
C ASP A 171 16.73 -7.47 11.42
N MET A 172 15.79 -6.67 11.89
CA MET A 172 15.49 -6.46 13.31
C MET A 172 14.56 -7.54 13.81
N GLY A 173 14.84 -8.80 13.44
CA GLY A 173 14.04 -9.91 13.87
C GLY A 173 13.67 -9.79 15.34
N LYS A 174 14.55 -10.06 16.23
CA LYS A 174 14.33 -9.87 17.66
C LYS A 174 15.36 -8.90 18.22
N LYS A 175 14.93 -8.07 19.15
CA LYS A 175 15.78 -7.19 19.94
C LYS A 175 17.02 -7.94 20.41
N GLY A 176 18.21 -7.41 20.08
CA GLY A 176 19.50 -8.04 20.42
C GLY A 176 19.99 -9.12 19.46
N LYS A 177 19.27 -9.44 18.37
CA LYS A 177 19.71 -10.43 17.37
C LYS A 177 20.04 -9.83 16.01
N SER A 178 19.88 -8.55 15.83
CA SER A 178 20.15 -7.83 14.60
C SER A 178 21.45 -7.04 14.71
N LEU A 179 22.21 -7.00 13.64
CA LEU A 179 23.40 -6.16 13.54
C LEU A 179 23.09 -4.68 13.81
N GLY A 180 21.96 -4.18 13.33
CA GLY A 180 21.53 -2.81 13.58
C GLY A 180 21.24 -2.49 15.04
N TYR A 181 21.07 -3.48 15.90
CA TYR A 181 20.88 -3.26 17.32
C TYR A 181 22.16 -2.85 18.06
N TYR A 182 23.31 -3.26 17.55
CA TYR A 182 24.63 -2.91 18.11
C TYR A 182 25.16 -1.57 17.62
N TRP A 183 24.47 -0.92 16.70
CA TRP A 183 24.86 0.35 16.13
C TRP A 183 24.04 1.47 16.73
N ASP A 184 24.70 2.55 17.06
CA ASP A 184 24.02 3.76 17.47
C ASP A 184 23.15 4.28 16.31
N ASN A 185 21.87 4.55 16.55
CA ASN A 185 20.94 5.12 15.58
C ASN A 185 21.47 6.45 14.97
N ASN A 186 22.40 7.12 15.64
CA ASN A 186 23.04 8.32 15.14
C ASN A 186 24.16 8.05 14.13
N THR A 187 24.72 6.85 14.13
CA THR A 187 25.83 6.45 13.23
C THR A 187 25.36 5.66 12.04
N PHE A 188 24.24 4.96 12.14
CA PHE A 188 23.67 4.18 11.05
C PHE A 188 22.68 5.05 10.26
N LYS A 189 23.20 5.81 9.31
CA LYS A 189 22.40 6.69 8.46
C LYS A 189 22.00 5.95 7.20
N PHE A 190 20.78 5.42 7.17
CA PHE A 190 20.16 5.08 5.89
C PHE A 190 19.73 6.35 5.19
N LYS A 191 19.95 6.40 3.90
CA LYS A 191 19.41 7.46 3.07
C LYS A 191 17.89 7.31 3.06
N ASP A 192 17.20 8.25 3.68
CA ASP A 192 15.75 8.36 3.60
C ASP A 192 15.39 9.36 2.51
N GLU A 193 14.40 9.01 1.69
CA GLU A 193 13.97 9.85 0.58
C GLU A 193 12.47 10.10 0.63
N LYS A 194 12.05 11.30 0.19
CA LYS A 194 10.65 11.70 0.19
C LYS A 194 9.80 10.78 -0.68
N ILE A 195 10.36 10.22 -1.75
CA ILE A 195 9.67 9.28 -2.65
C ILE A 195 9.23 7.98 -1.98
N PHE A 196 9.82 7.62 -0.83
CA PHE A 196 9.40 6.44 -0.07
C PHE A 196 7.97 6.57 0.48
N ASP A 197 7.38 7.76 0.45
CA ASP A 197 5.96 7.94 0.74
C ASP A 197 5.04 7.31 -0.32
N PHE A 198 5.58 6.92 -1.47
CA PHE A 198 4.85 6.17 -2.49
C PHE A 198 4.91 4.65 -2.31
N ILE A 199 5.77 4.12 -1.42
CA ILE A 199 5.91 2.68 -1.13
C ILE A 199 4.56 2.01 -0.78
N PRO A 200 3.67 2.59 0.06
CA PRO A 200 2.41 1.94 0.41
C PRO A 200 1.51 1.59 -0.78
N PHE A 201 1.68 2.26 -1.90
CA PHE A 201 0.87 2.03 -3.11
C PHE A 201 1.40 0.89 -3.98
N ALA A 202 2.61 0.40 -3.73
CA ALA A 202 3.17 -0.75 -4.40
C ALA A 202 2.75 -2.09 -3.78
N PHE A 203 2.43 -2.07 -2.49
CA PHE A 203 2.06 -3.26 -1.73
C PHE A 203 0.61 -3.66 -1.97
N SER A 204 0.32 -4.95 -1.77
CA SER A 204 -1.04 -5.45 -1.73
C SER A 204 -1.83 -4.80 -0.59
N LYS A 205 -3.18 -4.74 -0.73
CA LYS A 205 -4.07 -4.18 0.29
C LYS A 205 -4.46 -5.20 1.38
N SER A 206 -3.89 -6.39 1.35
CA SER A 206 -4.16 -7.47 2.29
C SER A 206 -3.63 -7.18 3.70
N TYR A 207 -4.07 -7.98 4.67
CA TYR A 207 -3.59 -7.91 6.05
C TYR A 207 -2.09 -8.15 6.14
N ASP A 208 -1.61 -9.17 5.43
CA ASP A 208 -0.22 -9.44 5.15
C ASP A 208 0.09 -8.87 3.76
N ALA A 209 0.45 -7.61 3.75
CA ALA A 209 0.78 -6.92 2.52
C ALA A 209 2.13 -7.40 1.98
N PHE A 210 2.24 -7.52 0.66
CA PHE A 210 3.49 -7.94 0.02
C PHE A 210 3.75 -7.15 -1.26
N PHE A 211 5.02 -7.14 -1.65
CA PHE A 211 5.53 -6.52 -2.85
C PHE A 211 6.56 -7.46 -3.49
N ILE A 212 6.46 -7.67 -4.79
CA ILE A 212 7.38 -8.51 -5.57
C ILE A 212 8.46 -7.62 -6.18
N ASN A 213 9.69 -7.76 -5.70
CA ASN A 213 10.83 -6.99 -6.20
C ASN A 213 11.43 -7.63 -7.46
N ASN A 214 10.70 -7.55 -8.57
CA ASN A 214 11.11 -8.06 -9.87
C ASN A 214 11.88 -6.99 -10.66
N ASN A 215 13.20 -6.95 -10.52
CA ASN A 215 14.07 -5.90 -11.08
C ASN A 215 14.63 -6.21 -12.47
N VAL A 216 13.99 -7.04 -13.27
CA VAL A 216 14.41 -7.26 -14.69
C VAL A 216 14.21 -6.01 -15.51
N SER A 217 13.04 -5.42 -15.36
CA SER A 217 12.69 -4.14 -15.96
C SER A 217 11.54 -3.51 -15.19
N ILE A 218 11.39 -2.18 -15.28
CA ILE A 218 10.24 -1.48 -14.69
C ILE A 218 8.93 -2.00 -15.27
N LYS A 219 8.92 -2.40 -16.54
CA LYS A 219 7.75 -3.00 -17.17
C LYS A 219 7.35 -4.30 -16.49
N GLU A 220 8.30 -5.20 -16.25
CA GLU A 220 8.04 -6.48 -15.57
C GLU A 220 7.76 -6.29 -14.07
N LEU A 221 8.45 -5.35 -13.42
CA LEU A 221 8.19 -4.95 -12.04
C LEU A 221 6.73 -4.48 -11.87
N LYS A 222 6.26 -3.60 -12.77
CA LYS A 222 4.87 -3.11 -12.78
C LYS A 222 3.88 -4.26 -13.01
N LYS A 223 4.13 -5.13 -13.98
CA LYS A 223 3.26 -6.28 -14.29
C LYS A 223 3.16 -7.24 -13.11
N SER A 224 4.30 -7.64 -12.52
CA SER A 224 4.34 -8.54 -11.36
C SER A 224 3.51 -8.05 -10.18
N ASN A 225 3.34 -6.72 -10.06
CA ASN A 225 2.60 -6.11 -8.96
C ASN A 225 1.21 -5.57 -9.35
N SER A 226 0.78 -5.70 -10.61
CA SER A 226 -0.52 -5.18 -11.07
C SER A 226 -1.70 -6.07 -10.67
N PHE A 227 -1.52 -7.38 -10.60
CA PHE A 227 -2.56 -8.35 -10.24
C PHE A 227 -3.00 -8.27 -8.79
N ILE A 228 -2.10 -7.77 -7.95
CA ILE A 228 -2.32 -7.58 -6.52
C ILE A 228 -3.48 -6.60 -6.22
N GLU A 229 -3.78 -5.70 -7.16
CA GLU A 229 -4.82 -4.68 -7.00
C GLU A 229 -6.22 -5.17 -7.33
N ASN A 230 -6.33 -6.12 -8.24
CA ASN A 230 -7.59 -6.55 -8.82
C ASN A 230 -8.24 -7.72 -8.08
N SER A 231 -7.58 -8.29 -7.08
CA SER A 231 -8.17 -9.35 -6.29
C SER A 231 -9.22 -8.79 -5.34
N GLU A 232 -10.48 -9.06 -5.61
CA GLU A 232 -11.62 -8.79 -4.71
C GLU A 232 -11.52 -9.57 -3.39
N ASN A 233 -10.59 -10.50 -3.28
CA ASN A 233 -10.35 -11.30 -2.10
C ASN A 233 -9.46 -10.56 -1.10
N THR A 234 -10.05 -10.05 -0.05
CA THR A 234 -9.39 -9.46 1.12
C THR A 234 -8.46 -10.43 1.88
N ARG A 235 -8.42 -11.68 1.50
CA ARG A 235 -7.57 -12.76 2.03
C ARG A 235 -6.81 -13.50 0.94
N THR A 236 -6.34 -12.78 -0.07
CA THR A 236 -5.45 -13.39 -1.06
C THR A 236 -4.18 -13.83 -0.35
N THR A 237 -3.96 -15.12 -0.29
CA THR A 237 -2.72 -15.68 0.25
C THR A 237 -1.56 -15.27 -0.66
N LEU A 238 -0.36 -15.13 -0.10
CA LEU A 238 0.86 -14.90 -0.89
C LEU A 238 0.94 -15.85 -2.10
N PHE A 239 0.51 -17.09 -1.93
CA PHE A 239 0.46 -18.12 -2.96
C PHE A 239 -0.41 -17.76 -4.17
N GLY A 240 -1.66 -17.35 -3.96
CA GLY A 240 -2.55 -16.99 -5.06
C GLY A 240 -1.98 -15.83 -5.89
N ASN A 241 -1.44 -14.86 -5.21
CA ASN A 241 -0.84 -13.70 -5.87
C ASN A 241 0.47 -14.04 -6.59
N MET A 242 1.31 -14.91 -6.00
CA MET A 242 2.52 -15.38 -6.65
C MET A 242 2.22 -16.20 -7.91
N LYS A 243 1.12 -16.98 -7.92
CA LYS A 243 0.68 -17.70 -9.10
C LYS A 243 0.33 -16.74 -10.25
N GLU A 244 -0.51 -15.74 -9.98
CA GLU A 244 -0.90 -14.76 -10.98
C GLU A 244 0.30 -13.94 -11.50
N SER A 245 1.26 -13.65 -10.63
CA SER A 245 2.47 -12.91 -10.99
C SER A 245 3.54 -13.79 -11.65
N ALA A 246 3.48 -15.10 -11.49
CA ALA A 246 4.53 -16.03 -11.94
C ALA A 246 4.80 -15.97 -13.44
N GLU A 247 3.79 -15.65 -14.27
CA GLU A 247 3.95 -15.49 -15.72
C GLU A 247 4.98 -14.42 -16.11
N TYR A 248 5.18 -13.42 -15.25
CA TYR A 248 6.08 -12.28 -15.46
C TYR A 248 7.43 -12.43 -14.76
N ILE A 249 7.65 -13.56 -14.10
CA ILE A 249 8.87 -13.82 -13.33
C ILE A 249 9.58 -15.03 -13.94
N GLY A 250 10.82 -14.86 -14.36
CA GLY A 250 11.63 -15.87 -15.00
C GLY A 250 12.89 -16.29 -14.24
N PHE A 251 13.05 -15.84 -12.98
CA PHE A 251 14.27 -16.07 -12.18
C PHE A 251 13.94 -15.94 -10.69
N ASP A 252 14.94 -16.15 -9.84
CA ASP A 252 14.80 -15.95 -8.39
C ASP A 252 14.38 -14.52 -8.07
N VAL A 253 13.34 -14.37 -7.27
CA VAL A 253 12.77 -13.06 -6.94
C VAL A 253 12.67 -12.84 -5.44
N GLU A 254 12.91 -11.62 -5.01
CA GLU A 254 12.70 -11.15 -3.65
C GLU A 254 11.25 -10.71 -3.46
N VAL A 255 10.60 -11.20 -2.41
CA VAL A 255 9.26 -10.77 -2.01
C VAL A 255 9.34 -10.13 -0.64
N ILE A 256 8.89 -8.88 -0.55
CA ILE A 256 8.87 -8.11 0.68
C ILE A 256 7.50 -8.24 1.31
N LEU A 257 7.46 -8.66 2.56
CA LEU A 257 6.24 -8.83 3.34
C LEU A 257 6.14 -7.76 4.42
N LYS A 258 4.93 -7.24 4.63
CA LYS A 258 4.61 -6.33 5.73
C LYS A 258 3.28 -6.70 6.36
N SER A 259 3.36 -7.51 7.41
CA SER A 259 2.19 -7.83 8.23
C SER A 259 1.78 -6.64 9.10
N ARG A 260 0.47 -6.49 9.30
CA ARG A 260 -0.10 -5.47 10.18
C ARG A 260 0.30 -5.63 11.64
N ASP A 261 0.53 -6.85 12.08
CA ASP A 261 0.91 -7.17 13.47
C ASP A 261 2.42 -7.09 13.72
N LYS A 262 3.22 -6.99 12.65
CA LYS A 262 4.68 -6.94 12.74
C LYS A 262 5.20 -5.53 12.53
N ASN A 263 6.09 -5.10 13.40
CA ASN A 263 6.76 -3.79 13.29
C ASN A 263 8.03 -3.85 12.43
N TYR A 264 8.12 -4.80 11.49
CA TYR A 264 9.28 -4.97 10.61
C TYR A 264 8.84 -5.52 9.25
N TYR A 265 9.71 -5.37 8.27
CA TYR A 265 9.56 -6.01 6.97
C TYR A 265 10.26 -7.37 6.99
N GLU A 266 9.66 -8.33 6.33
CA GLU A 266 10.25 -9.65 6.09
C GLU A 266 10.58 -9.78 4.62
N THR A 267 11.67 -10.47 4.31
CA THR A 267 12.07 -10.79 2.95
C THR A 267 12.01 -12.30 2.75
N VAL A 268 11.34 -12.73 1.70
CA VAL A 268 11.29 -14.11 1.25
C VAL A 268 11.87 -14.18 -0.16
N TYR A 269 12.83 -15.09 -0.37
CA TYR A 269 13.36 -15.37 -1.70
C TYR A 269 12.59 -16.54 -2.32
N VAL A 270 11.94 -16.28 -3.45
CA VAL A 270 11.22 -17.30 -4.21
C VAL A 270 12.09 -17.70 -5.40
N ARG A 271 12.52 -18.96 -5.42
CA ARG A 271 13.39 -19.47 -6.47
C ARG A 271 12.63 -19.70 -7.77
N GLU A 272 13.33 -19.59 -8.89
CA GLU A 272 12.80 -19.88 -10.23
C GLU A 272 12.10 -21.23 -10.29
N LYS A 273 12.63 -22.27 -9.65
CA LYS A 273 11.99 -23.60 -9.61
C LYS A 273 10.61 -23.57 -8.96
N ALA A 274 10.44 -22.81 -7.86
CA ALA A 274 9.14 -22.63 -7.22
C ALA A 274 8.18 -21.84 -8.12
N ILE A 275 8.68 -20.80 -8.78
CA ILE A 275 7.90 -20.02 -9.75
C ILE A 275 7.40 -20.91 -10.90
N ASN A 276 8.24 -21.80 -11.41
CA ASN A 276 7.84 -22.74 -12.45
C ASN A 276 6.78 -23.75 -11.98
N ILE A 277 6.80 -24.15 -10.71
CA ILE A 277 5.73 -24.94 -10.11
C ILE A 277 4.42 -24.12 -10.08
N PHE A 278 4.45 -22.86 -9.67
CA PHE A 278 3.27 -21.98 -9.69
C PHE A 278 2.68 -21.84 -11.10
N LYS A 279 3.53 -21.70 -12.15
CA LYS A 279 3.07 -21.60 -13.54
C LYS A 279 2.34 -22.86 -14.02
N GLN A 280 2.74 -24.03 -13.54
CA GLN A 280 2.24 -25.32 -13.99
C GLN A 280 1.09 -25.87 -13.15
N SER A 281 0.86 -25.30 -11.96
CA SER A 281 -0.16 -25.80 -11.05
C SER A 281 -1.55 -25.28 -11.41
N ASP A 282 -2.53 -26.16 -11.31
CA ASP A 282 -3.93 -25.80 -11.46
C ASP A 282 -4.45 -25.06 -10.23
N ASP A 283 -5.49 -24.23 -10.39
CA ASP A 283 -6.09 -23.45 -9.31
C ASP A 283 -6.62 -24.31 -8.16
N PHE A 284 -6.87 -25.57 -8.43
CA PHE A 284 -7.38 -26.52 -7.45
C PHE A 284 -6.35 -26.91 -6.39
N ASP A 285 -5.07 -26.91 -6.73
CA ASP A 285 -4.00 -27.42 -5.87
C ASP A 285 -3.67 -26.55 -4.67
N TYR A 286 -4.08 -25.26 -4.70
CA TYR A 286 -3.73 -24.30 -3.66
C TYR A 286 -4.92 -23.73 -2.90
N LYS A 287 -6.12 -23.77 -3.47
CA LYS A 287 -7.34 -23.33 -2.81
C LYS A 287 -7.85 -24.41 -1.85
N GLY A 288 -7.38 -24.39 -0.65
CA GLY A 288 -7.99 -25.17 0.42
C GLY A 288 -7.14 -26.23 1.09
N ILE A 289 -5.87 -26.38 0.73
CA ILE A 289 -4.97 -27.23 1.51
C ILE A 289 -4.60 -26.47 2.78
N LYS A 290 -5.40 -26.66 3.80
CA LYS A 290 -5.06 -26.24 5.15
C LYS A 290 -4.37 -27.39 5.84
N PHE A 291 -3.08 -27.28 6.07
CA PHE A 291 -2.40 -28.17 6.99
C PHE A 291 -2.77 -27.74 8.40
N TRP A 292 -3.39 -28.63 9.15
CA TRP A 292 -3.56 -28.40 10.57
C TRP A 292 -2.60 -29.32 11.31
N TYR A 293 -1.92 -28.77 12.31
CA TYR A 293 -1.14 -29.58 13.24
C TYR A 293 -1.70 -29.36 14.67
N ARG A 294 -1.64 -30.37 15.46
CA ARG A 294 -1.97 -30.28 16.87
C ARG A 294 -0.71 -29.94 17.64
N ASP A 295 -0.69 -28.74 18.18
CA ASP A 295 0.30 -28.34 19.16
C ASP A 295 -0.13 -28.82 20.57
N ASP A 296 -1.44 -28.98 20.74
CA ASP A 296 -2.08 -29.48 21.95
C ASP A 296 -3.47 -30.05 21.54
N GLU A 297 -3.91 -31.08 22.21
CA GLU A 297 -5.17 -31.79 21.89
C GLU A 297 -6.43 -30.91 21.95
N LYS A 298 -6.36 -29.73 22.58
CA LYS A 298 -7.49 -28.82 22.79
C LYS A 298 -7.59 -27.66 21.80
N ASN A 299 -6.52 -27.31 21.12
CA ASN A 299 -6.47 -26.16 20.22
C ASN A 299 -5.76 -26.49 18.91
N PRO A 300 -6.47 -27.00 17.90
CA PRO A 300 -5.88 -27.20 16.59
C PRO A 300 -5.48 -25.85 15.96
N LYS A 301 -4.22 -25.69 15.60
CA LYS A 301 -3.73 -24.57 14.82
C LYS A 301 -3.70 -24.96 13.37
N TYR A 302 -4.23 -24.09 12.53
CA TYR A 302 -4.14 -24.23 11.07
C TYR A 302 -2.87 -23.52 10.59
N MET A 303 -2.03 -24.22 9.87
CA MET A 303 -0.95 -23.63 9.10
C MET A 303 -1.40 -23.46 7.66
N GLU A 304 -1.22 -22.28 7.11
CA GLU A 304 -1.19 -22.13 5.67
C GLU A 304 0.12 -22.75 5.15
N PRO A 305 0.11 -23.34 3.93
CA PRO A 305 1.33 -23.91 3.38
C PRO A 305 2.40 -22.83 3.27
N GLU A 306 3.48 -22.99 4.00
CA GLU A 306 4.67 -22.17 3.81
C GLU A 306 5.37 -22.65 2.53
N ILE A 307 5.86 -21.69 1.75
CA ILE A 307 6.77 -22.00 0.64
C ILE A 307 8.08 -22.47 1.28
N VAL A 308 8.23 -23.77 1.41
CA VAL A 308 9.49 -24.35 1.86
C VAL A 308 10.43 -24.37 0.66
N ASN A 309 11.52 -23.62 0.76
CA ASN A 309 12.60 -23.61 -0.23
C ASN A 309 13.33 -24.95 -0.34
#